data_b774bb42539351a8e7294ac22f892a78
#
_entry.id   b774bb42539351a8e7294ac22f892a78
#
_cell.length_a   1.000
_cell.length_b   1.000
_cell.length_c   1.000
_cell.angle_alpha   90.00
_cell.angle_beta   90.00
_cell.angle_gamma   90.00
#
_symmetry.space_group_name_H-M   'P 1'
#
loop_
_entity.id
_entity.type
_entity.pdbx_description
1 polymer ?
#
loop_
_entity_poly.entity_id
_entity_poly.type
_entity_poly.pdbx_seq_one_letter_code
_entity_poly.pdbx_strand_id
1 'polypeptide(L)'
;YTAIDLGVTVIPVLNKMDLPSADPDAAAQEIEDVIGIEASDAIRASAKTGEGIDDILETIIRDVPPPKGDAAEPLQALIIDSWFDNYVGVVMLVRIVNGVLRPKDKILLMATGATHLCEHIGVFTPKSVPREQLSAGEVGFIIAGIKELEDAKVGDTITLAGRKADKALPGFKEVKPQVFAGLYPVESSEYDQ
;
A
#
# COMPACT_ATOMS: atom_id res chain seq x y z
N TYR A 1 -7.35 9.85 14.62
CA TYR A 1 -6.94 11.23 14.28
C TYR A 1 -6.13 11.28 12.99
N THR A 2 -5.09 10.43 12.80
CA THR A 2 -4.26 10.44 11.59
C THR A 2 -5.06 10.32 10.29
N ALA A 3 -6.09 9.47 10.25
CA ALA A 3 -6.96 9.32 9.09
C ALA A 3 -7.76 10.60 8.80
N ILE A 4 -8.25 11.25 9.85
CA ILE A 4 -9.00 12.51 9.75
C ILE A 4 -8.08 13.63 9.25
N ASP A 5 -6.87 13.74 9.80
CA ASP A 5 -5.86 14.74 9.40
C ASP A 5 -5.45 14.58 7.93
N LEU A 6 -5.46 13.36 7.41
CA LEU A 6 -5.19 13.05 6.00
C LEU A 6 -6.41 13.23 5.09
N GLY A 7 -7.59 13.55 5.65
CA GLY A 7 -8.83 13.76 4.90
C GLY A 7 -9.34 12.51 4.17
N VAL A 8 -9.04 11.31 4.70
CA VAL A 8 -9.56 10.07 4.14
C VAL A 8 -10.96 9.79 4.66
N THR A 9 -11.77 9.10 3.86
CA THR A 9 -13.12 8.67 4.25
C THR A 9 -13.03 7.64 5.36
N VAL A 10 -13.71 7.88 6.47
CA VAL A 10 -13.78 6.97 7.62
C VAL A 10 -15.19 6.40 7.69
N ILE A 11 -15.29 5.07 7.70
CA ILE A 11 -16.56 4.34 7.81
C ILE A 11 -16.57 3.61 9.15
N PRO A 12 -17.38 4.01 10.13
CA PRO A 12 -17.46 3.31 11.40
C PRO A 12 -18.19 1.96 11.25
N VAL A 13 -17.58 0.91 11.78
CA VAL A 13 -18.15 -0.44 11.78
C VAL A 13 -18.08 -1.03 13.19
N LEU A 14 -19.21 -1.44 13.73
CA LEU A 14 -19.35 -2.08 15.03
C LEU A 14 -19.34 -3.59 14.85
N ASN A 15 -18.17 -4.21 15.05
CA ASN A 15 -18.00 -5.65 14.87
C ASN A 15 -18.36 -6.45 16.13
N LYS A 16 -18.46 -7.77 15.98
CA LYS A 16 -18.76 -8.74 17.04
C LYS A 16 -20.20 -8.65 17.59
N MET A 17 -21.18 -8.32 16.74
CA MET A 17 -22.58 -8.26 17.12
C MET A 17 -23.16 -9.62 17.55
N ASP A 18 -22.48 -10.71 17.25
CA ASP A 18 -22.81 -12.07 17.70
C ASP A 18 -22.58 -12.33 19.20
N LEU A 19 -21.91 -11.41 19.90
CA LEU A 19 -21.65 -11.57 21.33
C LEU A 19 -22.84 -11.10 22.16
N PRO A 20 -23.25 -11.86 23.22
CA PRO A 20 -24.32 -11.44 24.11
C PRO A 20 -24.05 -10.14 24.88
N SER A 21 -22.78 -9.76 25.00
CA SER A 21 -22.32 -8.53 25.67
C SER A 21 -22.15 -7.36 24.72
N ALA A 22 -22.51 -7.51 23.42
CA ALA A 22 -22.41 -6.42 22.47
C ALA A 22 -23.40 -5.30 22.82
N ASP A 23 -22.90 -4.09 22.94
CA ASP A 23 -23.68 -2.86 23.12
C ASP A 23 -23.33 -1.87 22.02
N PRO A 24 -24.02 -1.96 20.86
CA PRO A 24 -23.71 -1.10 19.72
C PRO A 24 -24.03 0.36 19.99
N ASP A 25 -25.05 0.66 20.79
CA ASP A 25 -25.46 2.04 21.03
C ASP A 25 -24.44 2.76 21.93
N ALA A 26 -23.95 2.10 22.97
CA ALA A 26 -22.87 2.63 23.79
C ALA A 26 -21.57 2.80 23.01
N ALA A 27 -21.23 1.84 22.13
CA ALA A 27 -20.04 1.92 21.29
C ALA A 27 -20.12 3.06 20.25
N ALA A 28 -21.28 3.29 19.65
CA ALA A 28 -21.50 4.40 18.72
C ALA A 28 -21.34 5.74 19.46
N GLN A 29 -21.93 5.88 20.63
CA GLN A 29 -21.80 7.08 21.46
C GLN A 29 -20.33 7.36 21.85
N GLU A 30 -19.58 6.32 22.21
CA GLU A 30 -18.16 6.46 22.53
C GLU A 30 -17.34 6.94 21.32
N ILE A 31 -17.63 6.46 20.10
CA ILE A 31 -16.99 6.93 18.88
C ILE A 31 -17.27 8.43 18.66
N GLU A 32 -18.50 8.87 18.85
CA GLU A 32 -18.88 10.28 18.71
C GLU A 32 -18.19 11.15 19.76
N ASP A 33 -18.22 10.74 21.02
CA ASP A 33 -17.67 11.50 22.13
C ASP A 33 -16.13 11.60 22.11
N VAL A 34 -15.45 10.51 21.72
CA VAL A 34 -13.97 10.43 21.79
C VAL A 34 -13.31 10.86 20.48
N ILE A 35 -13.88 10.46 19.34
CA ILE A 35 -13.27 10.69 18.02
C ILE A 35 -13.90 11.90 17.32
N GLY A 36 -15.19 12.20 17.60
CA GLY A 36 -15.91 13.32 17.01
C GLY A 36 -16.39 13.06 15.58
N ILE A 37 -16.56 11.80 15.20
CA ILE A 37 -17.19 11.41 13.92
C ILE A 37 -18.59 10.88 14.21
N GLU A 38 -19.54 11.16 13.32
CA GLU A 38 -20.89 10.62 13.40
C GLU A 38 -20.89 9.10 13.30
N ALA A 39 -21.52 8.41 14.23
CA ALA A 39 -21.56 6.96 14.32
C ALA A 39 -22.98 6.40 14.55
N SER A 40 -24.00 7.27 14.49
CA SER A 40 -25.41 6.86 14.63
C SER A 40 -25.81 5.79 13.61
N ASP A 41 -25.27 5.88 12.40
CA ASP A 41 -25.49 4.96 11.29
C ASP A 41 -24.33 3.96 11.11
N ALA A 42 -23.51 3.75 12.14
CA ALA A 42 -22.41 2.79 12.11
C ALA A 42 -22.90 1.39 11.76
N ILE A 43 -22.21 0.75 10.81
CA ILE A 43 -22.61 -0.58 10.32
C ILE A 43 -22.40 -1.60 11.42
N ARG A 44 -23.47 -2.31 11.79
CA ARG A 44 -23.41 -3.41 12.75
C ARG A 44 -23.06 -4.70 12.03
N ALA A 45 -21.99 -5.38 12.45
CA ALA A 45 -21.47 -6.54 11.75
C ALA A 45 -20.97 -7.64 12.69
N SER A 46 -20.85 -8.83 12.17
CA SER A 46 -20.15 -9.95 12.80
C SER A 46 -19.32 -10.68 11.73
N ALA A 47 -18.03 -10.51 11.80
CA ALA A 47 -17.12 -11.26 10.91
C ALA A 47 -17.19 -12.78 11.13
N LYS A 48 -17.66 -13.21 12.31
CA LYS A 48 -17.83 -14.64 12.64
C LYS A 48 -19.05 -15.25 11.95
N THR A 49 -20.18 -14.54 11.93
CA THR A 49 -21.43 -15.04 11.37
C THR A 49 -21.66 -14.61 9.92
N GLY A 50 -20.95 -13.56 9.46
CA GLY A 50 -21.16 -12.94 8.15
C GLY A 50 -22.20 -11.84 8.14
N GLU A 51 -22.85 -11.58 9.27
CA GLU A 51 -23.86 -10.50 9.40
C GLU A 51 -23.24 -9.13 9.11
N GLY A 52 -23.91 -8.30 8.30
CA GLY A 52 -23.49 -6.94 7.96
C GLY A 52 -22.30 -6.84 7.00
N ILE A 53 -21.74 -7.95 6.52
CA ILE A 53 -20.57 -7.91 5.62
C ILE A 53 -20.95 -7.29 4.26
N ASP A 54 -22.10 -7.65 3.72
CA ASP A 54 -22.58 -7.09 2.45
C ASP A 54 -22.81 -5.57 2.58
N ASP A 55 -23.34 -5.09 3.70
CA ASP A 55 -23.55 -3.67 3.97
C ASP A 55 -22.21 -2.91 4.04
N ILE A 56 -21.16 -3.53 4.59
CA ILE A 56 -19.81 -2.95 4.60
C ILE A 56 -19.29 -2.80 3.16
N LEU A 57 -19.41 -3.85 2.34
CA LEU A 57 -18.93 -3.84 0.97
C LEU A 57 -19.69 -2.82 0.11
N GLU A 58 -21.01 -2.77 0.22
CA GLU A 58 -21.83 -1.76 -0.49
C GLU A 58 -21.50 -0.33 -0.05
N THR A 59 -21.28 -0.13 1.25
CA THR A 59 -20.87 1.20 1.77
C THR A 59 -19.49 1.62 1.25
N ILE A 60 -18.54 0.70 1.17
CA ILE A 60 -17.23 0.98 0.57
C ILE A 60 -17.39 1.41 -0.88
N ILE A 61 -18.20 0.69 -1.67
CA ILE A 61 -18.44 1.02 -3.09
C ILE A 61 -19.12 2.38 -3.24
N ARG A 62 -20.07 2.70 -2.38
CA ARG A 62 -20.83 3.95 -2.44
C ARG A 62 -20.03 5.17 -1.97
N ASP A 63 -19.30 5.05 -0.87
CA ASP A 63 -18.79 6.21 -0.11
C ASP A 63 -17.28 6.43 -0.26
N VAL A 64 -16.50 5.38 -0.60
CA VAL A 64 -15.06 5.53 -0.79
C VAL A 64 -14.78 6.04 -2.20
N PRO A 65 -14.17 7.23 -2.34
CA PRO A 65 -13.86 7.77 -3.67
C PRO A 65 -12.81 6.90 -4.39
N PRO A 66 -12.88 6.79 -5.72
CA PRO A 66 -11.88 6.08 -6.50
C PRO A 66 -10.51 6.76 -6.37
N PRO A 67 -9.41 6.02 -6.61
CA PRO A 67 -8.06 6.59 -6.63
C PRO A 67 -7.96 7.77 -7.60
N LYS A 68 -7.33 8.85 -7.15
CA LYS A 68 -7.02 10.00 -8.01
C LYS A 68 -5.82 9.67 -8.88
N GLY A 69 -5.81 10.19 -10.12
CA GLY A 69 -4.70 10.07 -11.05
C GLY A 69 -5.17 10.13 -12.51
N ASP A 70 -4.24 10.40 -13.42
CA ASP A 70 -4.51 10.46 -14.85
C ASP A 70 -3.54 9.55 -15.61
N ALA A 71 -4.08 8.61 -16.37
CA ALA A 71 -3.30 7.70 -17.21
C ALA A 71 -2.60 8.41 -18.38
N ALA A 72 -3.04 9.61 -18.77
CA ALA A 72 -2.42 10.41 -19.82
C ALA A 72 -1.20 11.20 -19.35
N GLU A 73 -1.04 11.40 -18.05
CA GLU A 73 0.10 12.09 -17.47
C GLU A 73 1.39 11.24 -17.50
N PRO A 74 2.59 11.86 -17.31
CA PRO A 74 3.83 11.12 -17.13
C PRO A 74 3.73 10.12 -15.98
N LEU A 75 4.35 8.94 -16.16
CA LEU A 75 4.33 7.91 -15.12
C LEU A 75 4.92 8.42 -13.80
N GLN A 76 4.16 8.25 -12.74
CA GLN A 76 4.59 8.39 -11.36
C GLN A 76 4.10 7.16 -10.58
N ALA A 77 5.01 6.27 -10.25
CA ALA A 77 4.73 5.11 -9.41
C ALA A 77 5.51 5.20 -8.09
N LEU A 78 4.83 5.07 -6.96
CA LEU A 78 5.44 5.08 -5.65
C LEU A 78 5.81 3.66 -5.25
N ILE A 79 7.07 3.42 -4.87
CA ILE A 79 7.50 2.15 -4.27
C ILE A 79 6.97 2.10 -2.85
N ILE A 80 6.02 1.20 -2.57
CA ILE A 80 5.42 1.03 -1.25
C ILE A 80 6.05 -0.12 -0.46
N ASP A 81 6.68 -1.06 -1.16
CA ASP A 81 7.46 -2.15 -0.57
C ASP A 81 8.48 -2.68 -1.58
N SER A 82 9.54 -3.32 -1.11
CA SER A 82 10.50 -4.02 -1.95
C SER A 82 11.14 -5.18 -1.20
N TRP A 83 11.33 -6.31 -1.89
CA TRP A 83 11.99 -7.50 -1.33
C TRP A 83 12.84 -8.19 -2.37
N PHE A 84 13.77 -8.99 -1.90
CA PHE A 84 14.63 -9.79 -2.76
C PHE A 84 14.03 -11.18 -2.97
N ASP A 85 13.94 -11.60 -4.21
CA ASP A 85 13.56 -12.93 -4.63
C ASP A 85 14.77 -13.61 -5.30
N ASN A 86 15.08 -14.84 -4.89
CA ASN A 86 16.29 -15.55 -5.36
C ASN A 86 16.29 -15.86 -6.86
N TYR A 87 15.15 -15.81 -7.53
CA TYR A 87 15.01 -16.16 -8.95
C TYR A 87 14.96 -14.93 -9.86
N VAL A 88 14.30 -13.87 -9.42
CA VAL A 88 14.02 -12.70 -10.25
C VAL A 88 14.70 -11.42 -9.77
N GLY A 89 15.43 -11.48 -8.64
CA GLY A 89 16.06 -10.32 -8.04
C GLY A 89 15.09 -9.48 -7.23
N VAL A 90 15.26 -8.16 -7.22
CA VAL A 90 14.39 -7.26 -6.47
C VAL A 90 13.02 -7.13 -7.11
N VAL A 91 11.99 -7.41 -6.31
CA VAL A 91 10.59 -7.18 -6.65
C VAL A 91 10.13 -5.92 -5.93
N MET A 92 9.61 -4.96 -6.67
CA MET A 92 9.07 -3.70 -6.13
C MET A 92 7.56 -3.75 -6.17
N LEU A 93 6.90 -3.57 -5.02
CA LEU A 93 5.47 -3.33 -4.95
C LEU A 93 5.23 -1.83 -5.11
N VAL A 94 4.41 -1.45 -6.08
CA VAL A 94 4.20 -0.06 -6.44
C VAL A 94 2.73 0.32 -6.49
N ARG A 95 2.45 1.57 -6.18
CA ARG A 95 1.17 2.22 -6.50
C ARG A 95 1.39 3.16 -7.68
N ILE A 96 0.68 2.95 -8.77
CA ILE A 96 0.66 3.89 -9.89
C ILE A 96 -0.21 5.08 -9.51
N VAL A 97 0.39 6.25 -9.41
CA VAL A 97 -0.32 7.50 -9.11
C VAL A 97 -0.79 8.16 -10.40
N ASN A 98 0.11 8.27 -11.39
CA ASN A 98 -0.20 8.80 -12.71
C ASN A 98 0.45 7.94 -13.80
N GLY A 99 -0.07 8.07 -15.01
CA GLY A 99 0.49 7.42 -16.19
C GLY A 99 0.16 5.92 -16.29
N VAL A 100 0.90 5.27 -17.15
CA VAL A 100 0.78 3.84 -17.45
C VAL A 100 2.18 3.24 -17.57
N LEU A 101 2.37 2.07 -17.00
CA LEU A 101 3.59 1.27 -17.10
C LEU A 101 3.31 -0.04 -17.85
N ARG A 102 4.23 -0.43 -18.73
CA ARG A 102 4.17 -1.69 -19.49
C ARG A 102 5.47 -2.48 -19.36
N PRO A 103 5.45 -3.79 -19.58
CA PRO A 103 6.68 -4.55 -19.78
C PRO A 103 7.50 -3.96 -20.93
N LYS A 104 8.83 -3.99 -20.80
CA LYS A 104 9.83 -3.41 -21.72
C LYS A 104 9.94 -1.88 -21.68
N ASP A 105 9.17 -1.19 -20.87
CA ASP A 105 9.40 0.23 -20.61
C ASP A 105 10.74 0.42 -19.90
N LYS A 106 11.48 1.46 -20.30
CA LYS A 106 12.69 1.88 -19.60
C LYS A 106 12.29 2.81 -18.46
N ILE A 107 12.39 2.30 -17.23
CA ILE A 107 12.07 3.04 -16.02
C ILE A 107 13.28 3.78 -15.48
N LEU A 108 13.01 4.84 -14.71
CA LEU A 108 13.98 5.65 -13.98
C LEU A 108 13.56 5.72 -12.52
N LEU A 109 14.43 5.34 -11.62
CA LEU A 109 14.32 5.56 -10.17
C LEU A 109 14.75 6.99 -9.88
N MET A 110 13.85 7.82 -9.36
CA MET A 110 14.11 9.27 -9.27
C MET A 110 15.10 9.63 -8.16
N ALA A 111 15.20 8.84 -7.09
CA ALA A 111 16.12 9.09 -5.99
C ALA A 111 17.58 8.80 -6.39
N THR A 112 17.83 7.71 -7.11
CA THR A 112 19.19 7.29 -7.51
C THR A 112 19.58 7.78 -8.89
N GLY A 113 18.61 8.09 -9.76
CA GLY A 113 18.84 8.38 -11.17
C GLY A 113 19.13 7.14 -12.01
N ALA A 114 19.09 5.95 -11.42
CA ALA A 114 19.34 4.69 -12.11
C ALA A 114 18.20 4.34 -13.08
N THR A 115 18.55 3.75 -14.22
CA THR A 115 17.56 3.32 -15.22
C THR A 115 17.62 1.82 -15.42
N HIS A 116 16.45 1.19 -15.45
CA HIS A 116 16.30 -0.24 -15.61
C HIS A 116 15.27 -0.55 -16.68
N LEU A 117 15.35 -1.73 -17.28
CA LEU A 117 14.32 -2.23 -18.16
C LEU A 117 13.25 -2.95 -17.32
N CYS A 118 12.00 -2.55 -17.43
CA CYS A 118 10.89 -3.25 -16.81
C CYS A 118 10.68 -4.60 -17.51
N GLU A 119 11.03 -5.70 -16.84
CA GLU A 119 10.94 -7.05 -17.41
C GLU A 119 9.54 -7.62 -17.27
N HIS A 120 9.02 -7.58 -16.04
CA HIS A 120 7.71 -8.10 -15.71
C HIS A 120 6.94 -7.15 -14.80
N ILE A 121 5.63 -7.12 -14.99
CA ILE A 121 4.67 -6.45 -14.11
C ILE A 121 3.47 -7.36 -13.85
N GLY A 122 2.79 -7.14 -12.75
CA GLY A 122 1.59 -7.88 -12.42
C GLY A 122 0.95 -7.39 -11.13
N VAL A 123 -0.04 -8.14 -10.68
CA VAL A 123 -0.78 -7.89 -9.43
C VAL A 123 -0.80 -9.16 -8.58
N PHE A 124 -1.10 -9.00 -7.29
CA PHE A 124 -1.31 -10.13 -6.37
C PHE A 124 -2.81 -10.32 -6.09
N THR A 125 -3.35 -11.56 -6.34
CA THR A 125 -4.77 -11.90 -6.17
C THR A 125 -5.03 -13.32 -5.62
N PRO A 126 -4.54 -13.79 -4.50
CA PRO A 126 -3.35 -13.46 -3.72
C PRO A 126 -2.03 -13.91 -4.40
N LYS A 127 -2.10 -14.81 -5.38
CA LYS A 127 -0.93 -15.23 -6.18
C LYS A 127 -0.57 -14.15 -7.19
N SER A 128 0.69 -14.11 -7.60
CA SER A 128 1.14 -13.21 -8.65
C SER A 128 0.44 -13.54 -9.98
N VAL A 129 -0.15 -12.53 -10.60
CA VAL A 129 -0.80 -12.60 -11.91
C VAL A 129 -0.16 -11.57 -12.82
N PRO A 130 0.49 -11.97 -13.93
CA PRO A 130 1.07 -11.04 -14.90
C PRO A 130 0.00 -10.12 -15.49
N ARG A 131 0.42 -8.89 -15.82
CA ARG A 131 -0.42 -7.89 -16.50
C ARG A 131 0.30 -7.33 -17.72
N GLU A 132 -0.47 -6.86 -18.70
CA GLU A 132 0.06 -6.18 -19.88
C GLU A 132 0.37 -4.71 -19.60
N GLN A 133 -0.31 -4.12 -18.63
CA GLN A 133 -0.07 -2.77 -18.14
C GLN A 133 -0.55 -2.60 -16.69
N LEU A 134 0.02 -1.59 -16.03
CA LEU A 134 -0.49 -1.02 -14.79
C LEU A 134 -0.80 0.46 -15.04
N SER A 135 -2.00 0.90 -14.69
CA SER A 135 -2.51 2.25 -14.93
C SER A 135 -2.69 3.04 -13.62
N ALA A 136 -2.86 4.34 -13.74
CA ALA A 136 -3.15 5.24 -12.61
C ALA A 136 -4.25 4.66 -11.70
N GLY A 137 -3.98 4.63 -10.39
CA GLY A 137 -4.85 4.06 -9.35
C GLY A 137 -4.59 2.60 -9.00
N GLU A 138 -3.87 1.84 -9.84
CA GLU A 138 -3.59 0.43 -9.58
C GLU A 138 -2.38 0.23 -8.66
N VAL A 139 -2.41 -0.86 -7.91
CA VAL A 139 -1.28 -1.40 -7.14
C VAL A 139 -0.83 -2.69 -7.81
N GLY A 140 0.47 -2.81 -8.03
CA GLY A 140 1.04 -3.99 -8.66
C GLY A 140 2.53 -4.15 -8.34
N PHE A 141 3.15 -5.19 -8.87
CA PHE A 141 4.58 -5.42 -8.71
C PHE A 141 5.33 -5.17 -10.02
N ILE A 142 6.60 -4.79 -9.87
CA ILE A 142 7.56 -4.58 -10.96
C ILE A 142 8.81 -5.43 -10.69
N ILE A 143 9.31 -6.09 -11.74
CA ILE A 143 10.60 -6.75 -11.78
C ILE A 143 11.41 -6.09 -12.90
N ALA A 144 12.61 -5.60 -12.59
CA ALA A 144 13.42 -4.80 -13.52
C ALA A 144 14.92 -5.17 -13.46
N GLY A 145 15.25 -6.42 -13.12
CA GLY A 145 16.62 -6.92 -13.06
C GLY A 145 17.52 -6.22 -12.03
N ILE A 146 16.94 -5.56 -11.03
CA ILE A 146 17.67 -4.92 -9.93
C ILE A 146 18.19 -6.02 -9.01
N LYS A 147 19.46 -5.94 -8.62
CA LYS A 147 20.12 -6.98 -7.80
C LYS A 147 20.24 -6.58 -6.34
N GLU A 148 20.37 -5.29 -6.07
CA GLU A 148 20.57 -4.77 -4.72
C GLU A 148 19.29 -4.09 -4.22
N LEU A 149 18.82 -4.49 -3.04
CA LEU A 149 17.61 -3.94 -2.45
C LEU A 149 17.73 -2.43 -2.16
N GLU A 150 18.94 -1.99 -1.87
CA GLU A 150 19.27 -0.59 -1.62
C GLU A 150 19.01 0.33 -2.83
N ASP A 151 19.04 -0.23 -4.04
CA ASP A 151 18.75 0.52 -5.26
C ASP A 151 17.25 0.78 -5.48
N ALA A 152 16.39 0.02 -4.82
CA ALA A 152 14.92 0.12 -4.92
C ALA A 152 14.30 0.54 -3.58
N LYS A 153 14.64 1.74 -3.12
CA LYS A 153 14.20 2.24 -1.80
C LYS A 153 12.68 2.44 -1.74
N VAL A 154 12.10 1.97 -0.65
CA VAL A 154 10.70 2.24 -0.31
C VAL A 154 10.51 3.77 -0.17
N GLY A 155 9.47 4.30 -0.81
CA GLY A 155 9.21 5.74 -0.88
C GLY A 155 9.80 6.44 -2.10
N ASP A 156 10.65 5.77 -2.90
CA ASP A 156 11.13 6.35 -4.16
C ASP A 156 10.03 6.37 -5.23
N THR A 157 10.22 7.26 -6.20
CA THR A 157 9.32 7.42 -7.35
C THR A 157 9.94 6.81 -8.59
N ILE A 158 9.17 5.97 -9.26
CA ILE A 158 9.50 5.45 -10.58
C ILE A 158 8.80 6.28 -11.65
N THR A 159 9.54 6.66 -12.69
CA THR A 159 9.01 7.31 -13.90
C THR A 159 9.57 6.65 -15.16
N LEU A 160 9.08 7.03 -16.34
CA LEU A 160 9.64 6.57 -17.61
C LEU A 160 10.88 7.39 -17.97
N ALA A 161 11.97 6.73 -18.37
CA ALA A 161 13.21 7.42 -18.77
C ALA A 161 13.02 8.35 -19.98
N GLY A 162 12.14 7.98 -20.91
CA GLY A 162 11.82 8.75 -22.12
C GLY A 162 10.79 9.86 -21.94
N ARG A 163 9.97 9.79 -20.88
CA ARG A 163 8.94 10.78 -20.54
C ARG A 163 8.89 10.94 -19.02
N LYS A 164 9.84 11.67 -18.49
CA LYS A 164 10.01 11.85 -17.05
C LYS A 164 8.90 12.73 -16.45
N ALA A 165 8.48 12.37 -15.25
CA ALA A 165 7.70 13.28 -14.41
C ALA A 165 8.61 14.39 -13.87
N ASP A 166 8.08 15.60 -13.75
CA ASP A 166 8.83 16.78 -13.30
C ASP A 166 9.22 16.70 -11.81
N LYS A 167 8.40 16.03 -11.01
CA LYS A 167 8.58 15.95 -9.56
C LYS A 167 8.41 14.52 -9.08
N ALA A 168 9.25 14.13 -8.10
CA ALA A 168 9.02 12.92 -7.34
C ALA A 168 7.76 13.06 -6.47
N LEU A 169 7.11 11.94 -6.20
CA LEU A 169 6.03 11.86 -5.23
C LEU A 169 6.59 12.13 -3.82
N PRO A 170 5.78 12.68 -2.90
CA PRO A 170 6.17 12.72 -1.50
C PRO A 170 6.34 11.28 -1.02
N GLY A 171 7.57 10.92 -0.69
CA GLY A 171 7.90 9.60 -0.15
C GLY A 171 7.44 9.44 1.31
N PHE A 172 7.85 8.34 1.93
CA PHE A 172 7.62 8.13 3.35
C PHE A 172 8.61 8.93 4.19
N LYS A 173 8.16 9.39 5.37
CA LYS A 173 9.07 10.03 6.34
C LYS A 173 10.05 8.97 6.86
N GLU A 174 11.35 9.29 6.85
CA GLU A 174 12.34 8.45 7.51
C GLU A 174 12.03 8.38 9.01
N VAL A 175 11.75 7.17 9.48
CA VAL A 175 11.57 6.91 10.91
C VAL A 175 12.94 6.65 11.50
N LYS A 176 13.38 7.51 12.41
CA LYS A 176 14.61 7.28 13.17
C LYS A 176 14.40 6.10 14.13
N PRO A 177 15.34 5.15 14.20
CA PRO A 177 15.27 4.08 15.18
C PRO A 177 15.12 4.65 16.60
N GLN A 178 14.14 4.16 17.35
CA GLN A 178 13.88 4.59 18.73
C GLN A 178 14.23 3.51 19.75
N VAL A 179 14.33 2.25 19.30
CA VAL A 179 14.67 1.11 20.14
C VAL A 179 15.86 0.40 19.51
N PHE A 180 16.85 0.13 20.31
CA PHE A 180 18.04 -0.63 19.94
C PHE A 180 18.05 -1.93 20.73
N ALA A 181 18.27 -3.07 20.06
CA ALA A 181 18.38 -4.39 20.67
C ALA A 181 19.64 -5.08 20.17
N GLY A 182 20.37 -5.72 21.07
CA GLY A 182 21.46 -6.64 20.70
C GLY A 182 20.87 -8.02 20.43
N LEU A 183 21.16 -8.58 19.25
CA LEU A 183 20.85 -9.96 18.93
C LEU A 183 22.12 -10.79 19.14
N TYR A 184 22.04 -11.85 19.94
CA TYR A 184 23.13 -12.75 20.21
C TYR A 184 22.68 -14.18 19.88
N PRO A 185 23.52 -14.98 19.21
CA PRO A 185 23.23 -16.38 19.00
C PRO A 185 23.20 -17.12 20.35
N VAL A 186 22.42 -18.18 20.43
CA VAL A 186 22.35 -19.03 21.64
C VAL A 186 23.65 -19.80 21.86
N GLU A 187 24.28 -20.18 20.75
CA GLU A 187 25.58 -20.86 20.77
C GLU A 187 26.67 -19.95 20.19
N SER A 188 27.80 -19.84 20.91
CA SER A 188 28.92 -18.96 20.51
C SER A 188 29.58 -19.35 19.18
N SER A 189 29.40 -20.60 18.72
CA SER A 189 29.89 -21.09 17.43
C SER A 189 29.09 -20.53 16.22
N GLU A 190 27.94 -19.91 16.45
CA GLU A 190 27.08 -19.32 15.41
C GLU A 190 27.28 -17.80 15.25
N TYR A 191 28.26 -17.24 15.97
CA TYR A 191 28.48 -15.79 15.98
C TYR A 191 29.03 -15.24 14.64
N ASP A 192 29.64 -16.08 13.82
CA ASP A 192 30.27 -15.73 12.55
C ASP A 192 29.38 -16.07 11.33
N GLN A 193 28.11 -16.43 11.54
CA GLN A 193 27.12 -16.68 10.49
C GLN A 193 26.14 -15.52 10.40
#